data_12a762c1acfc2adcd3020260ffcc3402
#
_entry.id   12a762c1acfc2adcd3020260ffcc3402
#
_cell.length_a   1.000
_cell.length_b   1.000
_cell.length_c   1.000
_cell.angle_alpha   90.00
_cell.angle_beta   90.00
_cell.angle_gamma   90.00
#
_symmetry.space_group_name_H-M   'P 1'
#
loop_
_entity.id
_entity.type
_entity.pdbx_description
1 polymer ?
#
loop_
_entity_poly.entity_id
_entity_poly.type
_entity_poly.pdbx_seq_one_letter_code
_entity_poly.pdbx_strand_id
1 'polypeptide(L)'
;MCGIFGFVLKRPVFMSSAFKVLQKLEVSQYPGEPRAVGGYGAGVAVLLNDGSILSEKVGKAADSPAAQLAEIMLPKLSDASVLMGHVRFPGAEFMDTVTLREAAQPYVEHFDPALTIVSAHNGRVENYEELKERLKSHVFESAKAGFVDSEIIPHYFSELVNETENVDEALYRLFCTLRGSNTLSMFHVDEENAFLHSVHKGTTRGLTVWANEKGEVIFCSRPEPVMEEFGRILARDKFREKISIKWREDAGLKLSFPILFE
;
A
#
# COMPACT_ATOMS: atom_id res chain seq x y z
N MET A 1 3.00 10.53 -9.80
CA MET A 1 2.12 9.38 -9.43
C MET A 1 2.92 8.41 -8.59
N CYS A 2 2.29 7.79 -7.61
CA CYS A 2 2.93 6.89 -6.65
C CYS A 2 3.06 5.45 -7.16
N GLY A 3 3.75 4.59 -6.41
CA GLY A 3 3.83 3.15 -6.68
C GLY A 3 3.65 2.32 -5.42
N ILE A 4 2.88 1.25 -5.54
CA ILE A 4 2.60 0.28 -4.48
C ILE A 4 3.28 -1.04 -4.85
N PHE A 5 3.84 -1.71 -3.87
CA PHE A 5 4.36 -3.07 -3.95
C PHE A 5 4.15 -3.78 -2.63
N GLY A 6 3.87 -5.07 -2.67
CA GLY A 6 3.82 -5.87 -1.47
C GLY A 6 3.58 -7.35 -1.74
N PHE A 7 3.57 -8.11 -0.67
CA PHE A 7 3.35 -9.55 -0.72
C PHE A 7 2.80 -10.11 0.60
N VAL A 8 2.15 -11.27 0.46
CA VAL A 8 1.77 -12.20 1.53
C VAL A 8 2.31 -13.56 1.13
N LEU A 9 3.33 -14.05 1.83
CA LEU A 9 4.04 -15.28 1.55
C LEU A 9 4.08 -16.17 2.79
N LYS A 10 4.07 -17.48 2.61
CA LYS A 10 4.24 -18.44 3.71
C LYS A 10 5.68 -18.53 4.21
N ARG A 11 6.64 -18.27 3.33
CA ARG A 11 8.06 -18.28 3.67
C ARG A 11 8.62 -16.89 3.57
N PRO A 12 9.38 -16.43 4.56
CA PRO A 12 9.98 -15.11 4.53
C PRO A 12 10.96 -14.99 3.35
N VAL A 13 11.03 -13.80 2.80
CA VAL A 13 12.00 -13.39 1.78
C VAL A 13 12.86 -12.26 2.30
N PHE A 14 14.10 -12.18 1.81
CA PHE A 14 15.01 -11.12 2.23
C PHE A 14 14.42 -9.74 1.93
N MET A 15 14.38 -8.88 2.93
CA MET A 15 13.96 -7.48 2.80
C MET A 15 14.76 -6.72 1.74
N SER A 16 16.04 -7.08 1.55
CA SER A 16 16.87 -6.50 0.48
C SER A 16 16.27 -6.70 -0.92
N SER A 17 15.60 -7.82 -1.18
CA SER A 17 14.89 -8.04 -2.46
C SER A 17 13.65 -7.15 -2.57
N ALA A 18 12.91 -6.97 -1.48
CA ALA A 18 11.76 -6.07 -1.45
C ALA A 18 12.18 -4.60 -1.70
N PHE A 19 13.26 -4.15 -1.07
CA PHE A 19 13.78 -2.81 -1.30
C PHE A 19 14.31 -2.59 -2.71
N LYS A 20 14.90 -3.60 -3.36
CA LYS A 20 15.26 -3.51 -4.79
C LYS A 20 14.04 -3.29 -5.68
N VAL A 21 12.90 -3.95 -5.37
CA VAL A 21 11.64 -3.68 -6.09
C VAL A 21 11.20 -2.24 -5.89
N LEU A 22 11.22 -1.72 -4.65
CA LEU A 22 10.84 -0.34 -4.36
C LEU A 22 11.76 0.68 -5.05
N GLN A 23 13.08 0.46 -5.05
CA GLN A 23 14.06 1.31 -5.74
C GLN A 23 13.84 1.33 -7.25
N LYS A 24 13.60 0.17 -7.87
CA LYS A 24 13.27 0.07 -9.30
C LYS A 24 11.92 0.70 -9.61
N LEU A 25 10.93 0.50 -8.74
CA LEU A 25 9.61 1.11 -8.87
C LEU A 25 9.69 2.63 -8.78
N GLU A 26 10.49 3.18 -7.86
CA GLU A 26 10.70 4.62 -7.65
C GLU A 26 11.12 5.36 -8.92
N VAL A 27 12.02 4.76 -9.71
CA VAL A 27 12.52 5.34 -10.96
C VAL A 27 11.76 4.89 -12.21
N SER A 28 10.76 4.05 -12.05
CA SER A 28 9.97 3.52 -13.18
C SER A 28 9.16 4.62 -13.84
N GLN A 29 9.05 4.57 -15.16
CA GLN A 29 8.26 5.50 -15.95
C GLN A 29 7.63 4.77 -17.14
N TYR A 30 6.30 4.95 -17.35
CA TYR A 30 5.66 4.44 -18.55
C TYR A 30 6.00 5.31 -19.78
N PRO A 31 6.03 4.75 -20.99
CA PRO A 31 6.09 5.55 -22.20
C PRO A 31 4.97 6.60 -22.23
N GLY A 32 5.33 7.86 -22.45
CA GLY A 32 4.39 8.99 -22.43
C GLY A 32 4.04 9.54 -21.03
N GLU A 33 4.55 8.93 -19.97
CA GLU A 33 4.44 9.49 -18.63
C GLU A 33 5.48 10.61 -18.44
N PRO A 34 5.09 11.80 -17.94
CA PRO A 34 5.99 12.94 -17.89
C PRO A 34 7.12 12.80 -16.86
N ARG A 35 6.98 11.91 -15.88
CA ARG A 35 7.91 11.75 -14.75
C ARG A 35 7.89 10.32 -14.19
N ALA A 36 8.95 9.96 -13.49
CA ALA A 36 9.03 8.71 -12.72
C ALA A 36 7.99 8.65 -11.59
N VAL A 37 7.78 7.44 -11.06
CA VAL A 37 6.74 7.08 -10.09
C VAL A 37 6.99 7.64 -8.70
N GLY A 38 8.24 7.74 -8.29
CA GLY A 38 8.64 8.03 -6.92
C GLY A 38 9.57 9.24 -6.79
N GLY A 39 10.47 9.17 -5.80
CA GLY A 39 11.49 10.16 -5.54
C GLY A 39 11.10 11.28 -4.57
N TYR A 40 9.90 11.22 -3.99
CA TYR A 40 9.40 12.24 -3.04
C TYR A 40 9.03 11.66 -1.68
N GLY A 41 9.46 10.46 -1.39
CA GLY A 41 9.26 9.74 -0.15
C GLY A 41 9.06 8.25 -0.41
N ALA A 42 9.28 7.47 0.61
CA ALA A 42 9.04 6.03 0.60
C ALA A 42 8.62 5.57 1.99
N GLY A 43 7.94 4.43 2.05
CA GLY A 43 7.64 3.79 3.31
C GLY A 43 7.33 2.31 3.13
N VAL A 44 7.42 1.61 4.24
CA VAL A 44 7.14 0.17 4.34
C VAL A 44 6.41 -0.12 5.64
N ALA A 45 5.48 -1.08 5.59
CA ALA A 45 4.88 -1.71 6.75
C ALA A 45 5.03 -3.23 6.61
N VAL A 46 5.48 -3.88 7.66
CA VAL A 46 5.64 -5.33 7.78
C VAL A 46 4.72 -5.82 8.88
N LEU A 47 3.87 -6.79 8.56
CA LEU A 47 3.08 -7.50 9.55
C LEU A 47 3.92 -8.66 10.08
N LEU A 48 4.20 -8.63 11.39
CA LEU A 48 4.98 -9.65 12.08
C LEU A 48 4.10 -10.82 12.50
N ASN A 49 4.73 -11.96 12.84
CA ASN A 49 4.01 -13.18 13.21
C ASN A 49 3.17 -13.06 14.49
N ASP A 50 3.47 -12.08 15.34
CA ASP A 50 2.71 -11.77 16.56
C ASP A 50 1.52 -10.82 16.30
N GLY A 51 1.25 -10.50 15.03
CA GLY A 51 0.18 -9.56 14.63
C GLY A 51 0.58 -8.08 14.71
N SER A 52 1.74 -7.76 15.24
CA SER A 52 2.21 -6.37 15.32
C SER A 52 2.67 -5.83 13.97
N ILE A 53 2.60 -4.50 13.81
CA ILE A 53 3.06 -3.80 12.60
C ILE A 53 4.36 -3.07 12.88
N LEU A 54 5.41 -3.44 12.14
CA LEU A 54 6.64 -2.66 12.06
C LEU A 54 6.57 -1.75 10.82
N SER A 55 6.47 -0.44 11.03
CA SER A 55 6.42 0.50 9.91
C SER A 55 7.53 1.55 10.00
N GLU A 56 8.02 1.97 8.85
CA GLU A 56 9.00 3.05 8.72
C GLU A 56 8.73 3.86 7.44
N LYS A 57 8.97 5.17 7.53
CA LYS A 57 8.73 6.10 6.42
C LYS A 57 9.83 7.16 6.35
N VAL A 58 10.11 7.61 5.14
CA VAL A 58 11.03 8.73 4.89
C VAL A 58 10.39 9.72 3.91
N GLY A 59 10.64 11.01 4.11
CA GLY A 59 10.32 12.05 3.14
C GLY A 59 11.32 12.05 1.99
N LYS A 60 11.31 13.13 1.19
CA LYS A 60 12.25 13.32 0.08
C LYS A 60 13.68 13.40 0.61
N ALA A 61 14.53 12.50 0.13
CA ALA A 61 15.98 12.50 0.33
C ALA A 61 16.70 13.19 -0.82
N ALA A 62 18.01 13.44 -0.64
CA ALA A 62 18.85 13.98 -1.70
C ALA A 62 18.94 13.02 -2.91
N ASP A 63 19.05 11.71 -2.62
CA ASP A 63 19.09 10.63 -3.61
C ASP A 63 17.75 9.88 -3.67
N SER A 64 17.76 8.57 -3.39
CA SER A 64 16.59 7.71 -3.42
C SER A 64 15.97 7.56 -2.02
N PRO A 65 14.75 8.04 -1.76
CA PRO A 65 14.01 7.72 -0.55
C PRO A 65 13.89 6.22 -0.28
N ALA A 66 13.69 5.40 -1.31
CA ALA A 66 13.63 3.95 -1.16
C ALA A 66 14.97 3.34 -0.73
N ALA A 67 16.10 3.90 -1.16
CA ALA A 67 17.43 3.47 -0.69
C ALA A 67 17.66 3.88 0.77
N GLN A 68 17.34 5.11 1.14
CA GLN A 68 17.43 5.58 2.51
C GLN A 68 16.55 4.75 3.47
N LEU A 69 15.33 4.41 3.04
CA LEU A 69 14.44 3.55 3.80
C LEU A 69 15.05 2.15 4.01
N ALA A 70 15.72 1.59 3.00
CA ALA A 70 16.42 0.32 3.11
C ALA A 70 17.55 0.36 4.16
N GLU A 71 18.34 1.43 4.20
CA GLU A 71 19.41 1.63 5.20
C GLU A 71 18.85 1.64 6.63
N ILE A 72 17.66 2.20 6.84
CA ILE A 72 17.00 2.26 8.14
C ILE A 72 16.39 0.91 8.54
N MET A 73 15.80 0.19 7.58
CA MET A 73 15.02 -1.02 7.86
C MET A 73 15.85 -2.30 7.90
N LEU A 74 16.85 -2.47 7.02
CA LEU A 74 17.64 -3.70 6.97
C LEU A 74 18.36 -4.06 8.28
N PRO A 75 18.84 -3.11 9.10
CA PRO A 75 19.38 -3.44 10.42
C PRO A 75 18.33 -3.90 11.43
N LYS A 76 17.05 -3.56 11.23
CA LYS A 76 15.93 -3.90 12.12
C LYS A 76 15.30 -5.25 11.76
N LEU A 77 15.24 -5.57 10.47
CA LEU A 77 14.58 -6.78 9.96
C LEU A 77 15.24 -7.26 8.67
N SER A 78 15.74 -8.52 8.68
CA SER A 78 16.44 -9.11 7.53
C SER A 78 15.51 -9.72 6.48
N ASP A 79 14.35 -10.21 6.91
CA ASP A 79 13.39 -10.92 6.06
C ASP A 79 11.96 -10.68 6.55
N ALA A 80 10.98 -10.92 5.68
CA ALA A 80 9.57 -10.78 5.98
C ALA A 80 8.71 -11.73 5.14
N SER A 81 7.57 -12.15 5.70
CA SER A 81 6.53 -12.91 5.01
C SER A 81 5.39 -12.04 4.51
N VAL A 82 5.11 -10.92 5.19
CA VAL A 82 4.01 -10.00 4.83
C VAL A 82 4.54 -8.58 4.84
N LEU A 83 4.47 -7.91 3.69
CA LEU A 83 5.00 -6.57 3.50
C LEU A 83 4.12 -5.76 2.57
N MET A 84 3.96 -4.48 2.89
CA MET A 84 3.42 -3.43 2.02
C MET A 84 4.41 -2.28 1.94
N GLY A 85 4.79 -1.88 0.74
CA GLY A 85 5.68 -0.76 0.48
C GLY A 85 5.07 0.23 -0.51
N HIS A 86 5.50 1.47 -0.39
CA HIS A 86 5.04 2.58 -1.21
C HIS A 86 6.19 3.52 -1.58
N VAL A 87 6.20 3.99 -2.82
CA VAL A 87 7.06 5.09 -3.28
C VAL A 87 6.19 6.26 -3.71
N ARG A 88 6.52 7.45 -3.19
CA ARG A 88 5.65 8.63 -3.26
C ARG A 88 6.00 9.56 -4.41
N PHE A 89 4.96 9.99 -5.13
CA PHE A 89 4.95 11.18 -5.99
C PHE A 89 3.70 12.01 -5.66
N PRO A 90 3.81 13.16 -4.98
CA PRO A 90 2.66 13.92 -4.52
C PRO A 90 1.91 14.60 -5.66
N GLY A 91 0.62 14.86 -5.45
CA GLY A 91 -0.13 15.84 -6.22
C GLY A 91 0.43 17.26 -6.04
N ALA A 92 0.06 18.17 -6.93
CA ALA A 92 0.57 19.56 -6.89
C ALA A 92 0.25 20.25 -5.55
N GLU A 93 -0.91 19.97 -5.00
CA GLU A 93 -1.41 20.50 -3.72
C GLU A 93 -0.63 19.99 -2.50
N PHE A 94 0.15 18.91 -2.63
CA PHE A 94 0.93 18.29 -1.54
C PHE A 94 2.45 18.46 -1.73
N MET A 95 2.89 19.35 -2.64
CA MET A 95 4.32 19.52 -2.92
C MET A 95 5.10 20.10 -1.72
N ASP A 96 4.47 20.88 -0.87
CA ASP A 96 5.12 21.47 0.33
C ASP A 96 5.40 20.39 1.40
N THR A 97 4.79 19.21 1.28
CA THR A 97 4.90 18.11 2.26
C THR A 97 5.99 17.10 1.93
N VAL A 98 6.77 17.32 0.86
CA VAL A 98 7.67 16.28 0.31
C VAL A 98 8.79 15.87 1.27
N THR A 99 9.26 16.77 2.13
CA THR A 99 10.32 16.49 3.10
C THR A 99 9.83 15.83 4.38
N LEU A 100 8.51 15.81 4.60
CA LEU A 100 7.90 15.33 5.83
C LEU A 100 7.59 13.83 5.72
N ARG A 101 8.14 13.05 6.65
CA ARG A 101 7.90 11.60 6.69
C ARG A 101 6.43 11.25 6.92
N GLU A 102 5.71 12.08 7.67
CA GLU A 102 4.30 11.93 7.99
C GLU A 102 3.39 12.02 6.75
N ALA A 103 3.90 12.59 5.67
CA ALA A 103 3.20 12.64 4.39
C ALA A 103 3.48 11.43 3.48
N ALA A 104 4.39 10.54 3.86
CA ALA A 104 4.66 9.29 3.14
C ALA A 104 3.72 8.17 3.62
N GLN A 105 3.54 7.17 2.77
CA GLN A 105 2.72 5.97 3.03
C GLN A 105 3.63 4.75 3.18
N PRO A 106 3.13 3.64 3.79
CA PRO A 106 1.75 3.34 4.20
C PRO A 106 1.28 4.13 5.42
N TYR A 107 -0.04 4.35 5.54
CA TYR A 107 -0.66 4.84 6.76
C TYR A 107 -1.16 3.69 7.61
N VAL A 108 -1.02 3.81 8.93
CA VAL A 108 -1.44 2.80 9.90
C VAL A 108 -2.47 3.45 10.80
N GLU A 109 -3.65 2.84 10.90
CA GLU A 109 -4.69 3.18 11.85
C GLU A 109 -4.84 2.05 12.87
N HIS A 110 -4.74 2.39 14.14
CA HIS A 110 -5.10 1.54 15.27
C HIS A 110 -6.42 2.04 15.81
N PHE A 111 -7.51 1.49 15.30
CA PHE A 111 -8.87 1.96 15.63
C PHE A 111 -9.24 1.65 17.08
N ASP A 112 -8.95 0.42 17.50
CA ASP A 112 -9.00 -0.04 18.87
C ASP A 112 -7.88 -1.08 19.09
N PRO A 113 -7.72 -1.64 20.31
CA PRO A 113 -6.70 -2.68 20.52
C PRO A 113 -6.83 -3.89 19.61
N ALA A 114 -8.03 -4.13 19.08
CA ALA A 114 -8.36 -5.32 18.30
C ALA A 114 -8.28 -5.10 16.77
N LEU A 115 -8.32 -3.85 16.28
CA LEU A 115 -8.39 -3.57 14.84
C LEU A 115 -7.28 -2.65 14.38
N THR A 116 -6.45 -3.15 13.47
CA THR A 116 -5.41 -2.39 12.80
C THR A 116 -5.60 -2.43 11.29
N ILE A 117 -5.61 -1.24 10.66
CA ILE A 117 -5.65 -1.09 9.20
C ILE A 117 -4.37 -0.43 8.72
N VAL A 118 -3.70 -1.05 7.77
CA VAL A 118 -2.53 -0.47 7.06
C VAL A 118 -2.93 -0.23 5.62
N SER A 119 -2.68 0.96 5.08
CA SER A 119 -3.03 1.24 3.69
C SER A 119 -1.93 1.93 2.89
N ALA A 120 -1.79 1.54 1.62
CA ALA A 120 -1.04 2.23 0.59
C ALA A 120 -1.96 2.56 -0.59
N HIS A 121 -1.85 3.78 -1.12
CA HIS A 121 -2.77 4.34 -2.11
C HIS A 121 -2.03 5.05 -3.24
N ASN A 122 -2.45 4.75 -4.47
CA ASN A 122 -2.13 5.50 -5.68
C ASN A 122 -3.41 6.14 -6.20
N GLY A 123 -3.43 7.44 -6.37
CA GLY A 123 -4.60 8.14 -6.88
C GLY A 123 -4.86 9.44 -6.15
N ARG A 124 -6.12 9.80 -6.10
CA ARG A 124 -6.63 10.94 -5.35
C ARG A 124 -8.01 10.65 -4.80
N VAL A 125 -8.18 10.82 -3.50
CA VAL A 125 -9.49 10.79 -2.86
C VAL A 125 -10.09 12.19 -2.95
N GLU A 126 -10.91 12.45 -3.97
CA GLU A 126 -11.43 13.78 -4.26
C GLU A 126 -12.37 14.32 -3.18
N ASN A 127 -13.01 13.44 -2.41
CA ASN A 127 -13.92 13.80 -1.33
C ASN A 127 -13.29 13.63 0.07
N TYR A 128 -11.98 13.69 0.19
CA TYR A 128 -11.29 13.46 1.47
C TYR A 128 -11.69 14.45 2.57
N GLU A 129 -11.96 15.72 2.22
CA GLU A 129 -12.41 16.72 3.19
C GLU A 129 -13.80 16.37 3.77
N GLU A 130 -14.74 15.95 2.91
CA GLU A 130 -16.06 15.47 3.33
C GLU A 130 -15.96 14.26 4.26
N LEU A 131 -15.09 13.31 3.94
CA LEU A 131 -14.87 12.13 4.77
C LEU A 131 -14.19 12.49 6.11
N LYS A 132 -13.23 13.39 6.09
CA LYS A 132 -12.55 13.89 7.29
C LYS A 132 -13.53 14.51 8.30
N GLU A 133 -14.54 15.25 7.82
CA GLU A 133 -15.57 15.81 8.67
C GLU A 133 -16.39 14.75 9.44
N ARG A 134 -16.46 13.52 8.95
CA ARG A 134 -17.10 12.40 9.63
C ARG A 134 -16.19 11.73 10.67
N LEU A 135 -14.88 11.90 10.55
CA LEU A 135 -13.85 11.23 11.35
C LEU A 135 -13.23 12.15 12.41
N LYS A 136 -14.06 12.97 13.09
CA LYS A 136 -13.60 14.01 14.04
C LYS A 136 -12.88 13.44 15.27
N SER A 137 -13.12 12.19 15.63
CA SER A 137 -12.47 11.50 16.74
C SER A 137 -11.12 10.90 16.39
N HIS A 138 -10.79 10.81 15.10
CA HIS A 138 -9.54 10.21 14.64
C HIS A 138 -8.36 11.19 14.72
N VAL A 139 -7.18 10.64 14.96
CA VAL A 139 -5.92 11.38 14.98
C VAL A 139 -5.13 11.05 13.72
N PHE A 140 -4.94 12.02 12.86
CA PHE A 140 -4.24 11.85 11.60
C PHE A 140 -2.76 12.20 11.72
N GLU A 141 -1.88 11.28 11.33
CA GLU A 141 -0.43 11.49 11.34
C GLU A 141 -0.03 12.63 10.39
N SER A 142 -0.58 12.64 9.17
CA SER A 142 -0.27 13.66 8.17
C SER A 142 -0.86 15.05 8.48
N ALA A 143 -1.67 15.18 9.53
CA ALA A 143 -2.14 16.51 9.98
C ALA A 143 -0.98 17.45 10.28
N LYS A 144 0.16 16.93 10.75
CA LYS A 144 1.41 17.70 10.95
C LYS A 144 1.99 18.25 9.65
N ALA A 145 1.66 17.63 8.53
CA ALA A 145 2.08 18.02 7.18
C ALA A 145 0.96 18.73 6.40
N GLY A 146 -0.09 19.23 7.06
CA GLY A 146 -1.22 19.89 6.42
C GLY A 146 -2.30 18.93 5.92
N PHE A 147 -2.22 17.63 6.25
CA PHE A 147 -3.09 16.54 5.87
C PHE A 147 -2.90 16.05 4.41
N VAL A 148 -2.86 14.74 4.24
CA VAL A 148 -2.76 14.06 2.93
C VAL A 148 -4.00 13.21 2.70
N ASP A 149 -4.64 13.37 1.55
CA ASP A 149 -5.91 12.72 1.18
C ASP A 149 -5.92 11.20 1.33
N SER A 150 -4.78 10.56 1.10
CA SER A 150 -4.61 9.10 1.18
C SER A 150 -4.78 8.55 2.60
N GLU A 151 -4.54 9.36 3.64
CA GLU A 151 -4.65 8.92 5.02
C GLU A 151 -6.11 8.70 5.45
N ILE A 152 -7.06 9.33 4.76
CA ILE A 152 -8.48 9.12 5.05
C ILE A 152 -8.89 7.65 4.90
N ILE A 153 -8.19 6.88 4.06
CA ILE A 153 -8.59 5.52 3.67
C ILE A 153 -8.59 4.55 4.85
N PRO A 154 -7.50 4.35 5.61
CA PRO A 154 -7.51 3.41 6.72
C PRO A 154 -8.46 3.82 7.83
N HIS A 155 -8.55 5.11 8.14
CA HIS A 155 -9.47 5.65 9.15
C HIS A 155 -10.93 5.47 8.77
N TYR A 156 -11.29 5.74 7.52
CA TYR A 156 -12.66 5.55 7.06
C TYR A 156 -13.04 4.08 6.94
N PHE A 157 -12.09 3.23 6.54
CA PHE A 157 -12.34 1.79 6.45
C PHE A 157 -12.52 1.15 7.83
N SER A 158 -11.77 1.56 8.85
CA SER A 158 -11.94 1.07 10.22
C SER A 158 -13.32 1.42 10.79
N GLU A 159 -13.82 2.64 10.55
CA GLU A 159 -15.20 3.00 10.91
C GLU A 159 -16.22 2.14 10.18
N LEU A 160 -16.06 1.91 8.88
CA LEU A 160 -16.97 1.06 8.12
C LEU A 160 -16.99 -0.38 8.63
N VAL A 161 -15.82 -0.94 8.99
CA VAL A 161 -15.75 -2.29 9.59
C VAL A 161 -16.51 -2.31 10.91
N ASN A 162 -16.30 -1.31 11.78
CA ASN A 162 -16.99 -1.20 13.04
C ASN A 162 -18.52 -1.01 12.90
N GLU A 163 -18.94 -0.20 11.92
CA GLU A 163 -20.37 0.06 11.67
C GLU A 163 -21.13 -1.14 11.10
N THR A 164 -20.46 -1.91 10.22
CA THR A 164 -21.13 -2.99 9.46
C THR A 164 -20.99 -4.35 10.10
N GLU A 165 -19.99 -4.54 10.97
CA GLU A 165 -19.57 -5.85 11.49
C GLU A 165 -19.35 -6.90 10.38
N ASN A 166 -19.12 -6.42 9.12
CA ASN A 166 -18.96 -7.22 7.93
C ASN A 166 -17.94 -6.58 6.98
N VAL A 167 -16.80 -7.23 6.84
CA VAL A 167 -15.65 -6.72 6.06
C VAL A 167 -15.98 -6.56 4.57
N ASP A 168 -16.75 -7.47 3.99
CA ASP A 168 -17.12 -7.40 2.56
C ASP A 168 -18.07 -6.22 2.30
N GLU A 169 -19.01 -5.96 3.20
CA GLU A 169 -19.89 -4.79 3.15
C GLU A 169 -19.10 -3.49 3.37
N ALA A 170 -18.19 -3.46 4.35
CA ALA A 170 -17.31 -2.33 4.59
C ALA A 170 -16.46 -2.00 3.34
N LEU A 171 -15.87 -3.02 2.72
CA LEU A 171 -15.07 -2.87 1.49
C LEU A 171 -15.93 -2.38 0.31
N TYR A 172 -17.16 -2.86 0.20
CA TYR A 172 -18.11 -2.38 -0.81
C TYR A 172 -18.48 -0.91 -0.59
N ARG A 173 -18.78 -0.52 0.65
CA ARG A 173 -19.09 0.88 0.99
C ARG A 173 -17.89 1.79 0.75
N LEU A 174 -16.68 1.37 1.13
CA LEU A 174 -15.45 2.09 0.82
C LEU A 174 -15.32 2.33 -0.68
N PHE A 175 -15.44 1.26 -1.50
CA PHE A 175 -15.38 1.34 -2.96
C PHE A 175 -16.41 2.33 -3.54
N CYS A 176 -17.65 2.30 -3.06
CA CYS A 176 -18.71 3.19 -3.54
C CYS A 176 -18.49 4.65 -3.11
N THR A 177 -17.99 4.88 -1.89
CA THR A 177 -17.90 6.21 -1.29
C THR A 177 -16.69 7.00 -1.79
N LEU A 178 -15.53 6.35 -1.99
CA LEU A 178 -14.36 7.06 -2.50
C LEU A 178 -14.63 7.64 -3.88
N ARG A 179 -14.45 8.96 -4.03
CA ARG A 179 -14.50 9.66 -5.32
C ARG A 179 -13.10 9.79 -5.91
N GLY A 180 -13.03 9.92 -7.23
CA GLY A 180 -11.78 9.98 -7.99
C GLY A 180 -11.29 8.61 -8.41
N SER A 181 -10.09 8.59 -8.98
CA SER A 181 -9.43 7.37 -9.43
C SER A 181 -8.46 6.89 -8.35
N ASN A 182 -8.66 5.66 -7.88
CA ASN A 182 -7.99 5.14 -6.70
C ASN A 182 -7.53 3.69 -6.92
N THR A 183 -6.26 3.41 -6.63
CA THR A 183 -5.73 2.05 -6.45
C THR A 183 -5.19 1.95 -5.05
N LEU A 184 -5.67 1.02 -4.26
CA LEU A 184 -5.21 0.85 -2.88
C LEU A 184 -5.00 -0.63 -2.55
N SER A 185 -4.07 -0.85 -1.63
CA SER A 185 -3.88 -2.14 -0.96
C SER A 185 -3.92 -1.89 0.54
N MET A 186 -4.60 -2.76 1.28
CA MET A 186 -4.78 -2.62 2.71
C MET A 186 -4.53 -3.95 3.42
N PHE A 187 -3.81 -3.91 4.54
CA PHE A 187 -3.89 -4.98 5.53
C PHE A 187 -4.99 -4.61 6.52
N HIS A 188 -5.87 -5.56 6.76
CA HIS A 188 -6.86 -5.55 7.82
C HIS A 188 -6.46 -6.66 8.79
N VAL A 189 -6.18 -6.29 10.03
CA VAL A 189 -5.77 -7.21 11.08
C VAL A 189 -6.69 -7.01 12.26
N ASP A 190 -7.44 -8.03 12.62
CA ASP A 190 -8.25 -8.10 13.82
C ASP A 190 -7.77 -9.24 14.76
N GLU A 191 -8.44 -9.48 15.88
CA GLU A 191 -8.05 -10.50 16.87
C GLU A 191 -8.03 -11.92 16.30
N GLU A 192 -8.86 -12.22 15.31
CA GLU A 192 -9.06 -13.58 14.79
C GLU A 192 -8.46 -13.75 13.40
N ASN A 193 -8.38 -12.66 12.62
CA ASN A 193 -8.12 -12.74 11.20
C ASN A 193 -7.15 -11.66 10.72
N ALA A 194 -6.49 -11.94 9.62
CA ALA A 194 -5.77 -10.94 8.85
C ALA A 194 -6.06 -11.11 7.36
N PHE A 195 -6.25 -9.99 6.66
CA PHE A 195 -6.54 -9.97 5.23
C PHE A 195 -5.70 -8.93 4.50
N LEU A 196 -5.38 -9.24 3.25
CA LEU A 196 -4.96 -8.27 2.25
C LEU A 196 -6.17 -7.94 1.36
N HIS A 197 -6.58 -6.69 1.34
CA HIS A 197 -7.56 -6.17 0.39
C HIS A 197 -6.86 -5.34 -0.69
N SER A 198 -7.27 -5.53 -1.95
CA SER A 198 -6.84 -4.70 -3.07
C SER A 198 -8.07 -4.14 -3.77
N VAL A 199 -8.10 -2.83 -3.95
CA VAL A 199 -9.19 -2.11 -4.60
C VAL A 199 -8.62 -1.25 -5.72
N HIS A 200 -9.27 -1.30 -6.88
CA HIS A 200 -8.98 -0.39 -8.00
C HIS A 200 -10.28 0.21 -8.52
N LYS A 201 -10.25 1.51 -8.80
CA LYS A 201 -11.39 2.26 -9.35
C LYS A 201 -10.89 3.36 -10.26
N GLY A 202 -11.41 3.39 -11.49
CA GLY A 202 -11.12 4.43 -12.47
C GLY A 202 -9.77 4.27 -13.16
N THR A 203 -9.14 5.36 -13.55
CA THR A 203 -8.00 5.42 -14.50
C THR A 203 -6.68 5.82 -13.83
N THR A 204 -6.35 5.27 -12.68
CA THR A 204 -5.10 5.59 -11.97
C THR A 204 -3.91 4.77 -12.49
N ARG A 205 -2.87 4.64 -11.69
CA ARG A 205 -1.76 3.73 -11.96
C ARG A 205 -2.27 2.30 -11.85
N GLY A 206 -1.87 1.43 -12.73
CA GLY A 206 -2.32 0.05 -12.76
C GLY A 206 -1.99 -0.76 -11.50
N LEU A 207 -2.44 -1.98 -11.49
CA LEU A 207 -2.18 -2.97 -10.44
C LEU A 207 -2.09 -4.36 -11.07
N THR A 208 -0.99 -5.04 -10.85
CA THR A 208 -0.85 -6.46 -11.17
C THR A 208 -0.80 -7.26 -9.87
N VAL A 209 -1.60 -8.32 -9.81
CA VAL A 209 -1.67 -9.24 -8.67
C VAL A 209 -1.39 -10.65 -9.15
N TRP A 210 -0.42 -11.30 -8.53
CA TRP A 210 -0.13 -12.72 -8.72
C TRP A 210 -0.52 -13.47 -7.45
N ALA A 211 -1.14 -14.63 -7.63
CA ALA A 211 -1.45 -15.54 -6.53
C ALA A 211 -1.19 -16.98 -6.92
N ASN A 212 -0.97 -17.83 -5.93
CA ASN A 212 -0.81 -19.28 -6.13
C ASN A 212 -1.87 -20.08 -5.36
N GLU A 213 -1.84 -21.40 -5.52
CA GLU A 213 -2.81 -22.32 -4.88
C GLU A 213 -2.63 -22.45 -3.36
N LYS A 214 -1.51 -21.92 -2.81
CA LYS A 214 -1.25 -21.91 -1.37
C LYS A 214 -1.83 -20.66 -0.67
N GLY A 215 -2.47 -19.76 -1.42
CA GLY A 215 -2.99 -18.49 -0.91
C GLY A 215 -1.93 -17.38 -0.79
N GLU A 216 -0.71 -17.62 -1.31
CA GLU A 216 0.33 -16.59 -1.34
C GLU A 216 0.03 -15.57 -2.44
N VAL A 217 0.33 -14.30 -2.18
CA VAL A 217 0.02 -13.17 -3.06
C VAL A 217 1.24 -12.25 -3.19
N ILE A 218 1.49 -11.77 -4.40
CA ILE A 218 2.43 -10.67 -4.68
C ILE A 218 1.66 -9.65 -5.51
N PHE A 219 1.81 -8.36 -5.21
CA PHE A 219 1.14 -7.29 -5.94
C PHE A 219 2.08 -6.11 -6.19
N CYS A 220 1.90 -5.44 -7.32
CA CYS A 220 2.70 -4.26 -7.66
C CYS A 220 1.96 -3.37 -8.67
N SER A 221 2.16 -2.07 -8.55
CA SER A 221 1.66 -1.10 -9.54
C SER A 221 2.29 -1.28 -10.92
N ARG A 222 3.48 -1.88 -10.99
CA ARG A 222 4.18 -2.23 -12.23
C ARG A 222 4.74 -3.64 -12.13
N PRO A 223 4.52 -4.50 -13.13
CA PRO A 223 5.01 -5.87 -13.09
C PRO A 223 6.53 -6.00 -13.22
N GLU A 224 7.21 -5.12 -13.96
CA GLU A 224 8.60 -5.29 -14.36
C GLU A 224 9.56 -5.41 -13.15
N PRO A 225 9.52 -4.52 -12.12
CA PRO A 225 10.38 -4.66 -10.93
C PRO A 225 10.21 -6.00 -10.20
N VAL A 226 8.96 -6.50 -10.14
CA VAL A 226 8.67 -7.80 -9.52
C VAL A 226 9.18 -8.95 -10.36
N MET A 227 8.98 -8.91 -11.67
CA MET A 227 9.50 -9.95 -12.57
C MET A 227 11.03 -10.07 -12.51
N GLU A 228 11.73 -8.96 -12.34
CA GLU A 228 13.18 -8.94 -12.22
C GLU A 228 13.68 -9.51 -10.88
N GLU A 229 13.10 -9.10 -9.77
CA GLU A 229 13.58 -9.48 -8.42
C GLU A 229 12.93 -10.76 -7.87
N PHE A 230 11.65 -10.99 -8.17
CA PHE A 230 10.85 -12.10 -7.67
C PHE A 230 10.52 -13.16 -8.73
N GLY A 231 10.97 -13.01 -9.97
CA GLY A 231 10.65 -13.94 -11.08
C GLY A 231 10.96 -15.40 -10.78
N ARG A 232 12.05 -15.69 -10.06
CA ARG A 232 12.39 -17.04 -9.60
C ARG A 232 11.39 -17.59 -8.58
N ILE A 233 10.91 -16.74 -7.67
CA ILE A 233 9.89 -17.09 -6.67
C ILE A 233 8.55 -17.33 -7.37
N LEU A 234 8.15 -16.43 -8.28
CA LEU A 234 6.94 -16.57 -9.06
C LEU A 234 6.90 -17.91 -9.82
N ALA A 235 8.01 -18.29 -10.47
CA ALA A 235 8.11 -19.54 -11.22
C ALA A 235 8.15 -20.77 -10.29
N ARG A 236 9.00 -20.77 -9.26
CA ARG A 236 9.19 -21.90 -8.33
C ARG A 236 7.90 -22.24 -7.60
N ASP A 237 7.18 -21.21 -7.09
CA ASP A 237 5.99 -21.38 -6.26
C ASP A 237 4.69 -21.30 -7.09
N LYS A 238 4.80 -21.37 -8.43
CA LYS A 238 3.69 -21.48 -9.39
C LYS A 238 2.67 -20.34 -9.27
N PHE A 239 3.14 -19.12 -9.02
CA PHE A 239 2.28 -17.94 -9.07
C PHE A 239 1.70 -17.75 -10.46
N ARG A 240 0.44 -17.33 -10.52
CA ARG A 240 -0.25 -16.95 -11.74
C ARG A 240 -0.79 -15.54 -11.60
N GLU A 241 -0.70 -14.78 -12.66
CA GLU A 241 -1.35 -13.49 -12.76
C GLU A 241 -2.86 -13.68 -12.62
N LYS A 242 -3.44 -13.08 -11.58
CA LYS A 242 -4.88 -13.08 -11.33
C LYS A 242 -5.54 -11.90 -11.97
N ILE A 243 -4.84 -10.76 -11.97
CA ILE A 243 -5.28 -9.54 -12.58
C ILE A 243 -4.08 -8.70 -13.00
N SER A 244 -4.26 -7.96 -14.08
CA SER A 244 -3.29 -6.95 -14.55
C SER A 244 -4.06 -5.78 -15.14
N ILE A 245 -4.17 -4.71 -14.35
CA ILE A 245 -4.75 -3.44 -14.79
C ILE A 245 -3.60 -2.54 -15.18
N LYS A 246 -3.60 -2.07 -16.41
CA LYS A 246 -2.56 -1.22 -16.95
C LYS A 246 -2.75 0.25 -16.53
N TRP A 247 -1.69 1.02 -16.63
CA TRP A 247 -1.74 2.46 -16.45
C TRP A 247 -2.81 3.11 -17.34
N ARG A 248 -3.70 3.92 -16.74
CA ARG A 248 -4.85 4.58 -17.36
C ARG A 248 -5.93 3.64 -17.92
N GLU A 249 -5.88 2.37 -17.63
CA GLU A 249 -6.99 1.48 -17.89
C GLU A 249 -8.13 1.78 -16.91
N ASP A 250 -9.34 2.01 -17.45
CA ASP A 250 -10.52 2.23 -16.62
C ASP A 250 -11.08 0.89 -16.18
N ALA A 251 -11.01 0.64 -14.90
CA ALA A 251 -11.45 -0.62 -14.32
C ALA A 251 -12.02 -0.44 -12.90
N GLY A 252 -12.82 -1.40 -12.48
CA GLY A 252 -13.31 -1.53 -11.11
C GLY A 252 -13.00 -2.93 -10.57
N LEU A 253 -12.33 -2.99 -9.41
CA LEU A 253 -11.91 -4.24 -8.81
C LEU A 253 -11.95 -4.18 -7.29
N LYS A 254 -12.38 -5.28 -6.68
CA LYS A 254 -12.18 -5.58 -5.26
C LYS A 254 -11.69 -7.02 -5.13
N LEU A 255 -10.60 -7.23 -4.42
CA LEU A 255 -10.05 -8.54 -4.09
C LEU A 255 -9.72 -8.60 -2.61
N SER A 256 -9.92 -9.76 -2.00
CA SER A 256 -9.54 -10.05 -0.62
C SER A 256 -8.81 -11.39 -0.55
N PHE A 257 -7.73 -11.43 0.19
CA PHE A 257 -6.92 -12.62 0.39
C PHE A 257 -6.66 -12.78 1.90
N PRO A 258 -6.95 -13.95 2.49
CA PRO A 258 -6.60 -14.20 3.87
C PRO A 258 -5.08 -14.23 4.06
N ILE A 259 -4.60 -13.70 5.16
CA ILE A 259 -3.22 -13.81 5.62
C ILE A 259 -3.20 -14.90 6.69
N LEU A 260 -2.53 -16.00 6.40
CA LEU A 260 -2.43 -17.14 7.31
C LEU A 260 -1.08 -17.10 8.01
N PHE A 261 -1.08 -16.96 9.32
CA PHE A 261 0.11 -17.13 10.16
C PHE A 261 0.34 -18.64 10.36
N GLU A 262 1.58 -19.09 10.15
CA GLU A 262 2.00 -20.49 10.45
C GLU A 262 2.60 -20.60 11.84
#